data_78dd1781f794849468730fca729b6627
#
_entry.id   78dd1781f794849468730fca729b6627
#
_cell.length_a   1.000
_cell.length_b   1.000
_cell.length_c   1.000
_cell.angle_alpha   90.00
_cell.angle_beta   90.00
_cell.angle_gamma   90.00
#
_symmetry.space_group_name_H-M   'P 1'
#
loop_
_entity.id
_entity.type
_entity.pdbx_description
1 polymer ?
#
loop_
_entity_poly.entity_id
_entity_poly.type
_entity_poly.pdbx_seq_one_letter_code
_entity_poly.pdbx_strand_id
1 'polypeptide(L)'
;LLRYPVERLVRREKEVAIMPLFMDEHRKVDGLTAEAVAGAHARDMEIQEKHGVRYLKYWFNERQGRVYCLVEAPSAEAAAQVHREAHGLVADDIVEVKEGA
;
A
#
# COMPACT_ATOMS: atom_id res chain seq x y z
N LEU A 1 16.23 -19.83 -15.20
CA LEU A 1 16.20 -18.39 -15.12
C LEU A 1 15.06 -17.91 -14.24
N LEU A 2 15.36 -16.89 -13.51
CA LEU A 2 14.37 -16.30 -12.65
C LEU A 2 13.36 -15.50 -13.43
N ARG A 3 12.15 -15.52 -12.94
CA ARG A 3 11.08 -14.75 -13.55
C ARG A 3 10.35 -14.02 -12.45
N TYR A 4 10.44 -12.70 -12.48
CA TYR A 4 9.71 -11.87 -11.56
C TYR A 4 8.78 -11.00 -12.37
N PRO A 5 7.58 -10.75 -11.87
CA PRO A 5 6.69 -9.81 -12.57
C PRO A 5 7.40 -8.47 -12.71
N VAL A 6 7.35 -7.90 -13.90
CA VAL A 6 8.07 -6.67 -14.19
C VAL A 6 7.63 -5.55 -13.27
N GLU A 7 6.36 -5.52 -12.95
CA GLU A 7 5.81 -4.44 -12.11
C GLU A 7 6.35 -4.48 -10.68
N ARG A 8 7.00 -5.56 -10.28
CA ARG A 8 7.57 -5.67 -8.95
C ARG A 8 9.05 -5.39 -8.90
N LEU A 9 9.63 -5.04 -10.03
CA LEU A 9 11.04 -4.71 -10.10
C LEU A 9 11.20 -3.21 -9.93
N VAL A 10 12.14 -2.83 -9.09
CA VAL A 10 12.47 -1.43 -8.85
C VAL A 10 13.83 -1.16 -9.43
N ARG A 11 13.89 -0.20 -10.33
CA ARG A 11 15.16 0.16 -10.96
C ARG A 11 15.78 1.33 -10.22
N ARG A 12 16.99 1.16 -9.80
CA ARG A 12 17.72 2.19 -9.09
C ARG A 12 19.07 2.33 -9.73
N GLU A 13 19.24 3.38 -10.47
CA GLU A 13 20.51 3.59 -11.11
C GLU A 13 20.85 2.36 -11.93
N LYS A 14 21.85 1.65 -11.52
CA LYS A 14 22.31 0.46 -12.23
C LYS A 14 21.84 -0.81 -11.57
N GLU A 15 20.90 -0.72 -10.68
CA GLU A 15 20.40 -1.86 -9.96
C GLU A 15 18.94 -2.10 -10.25
N VAL A 16 18.57 -3.36 -10.15
CA VAL A 16 17.18 -3.76 -10.16
C VAL A 16 16.95 -4.58 -8.91
N ALA A 17 15.97 -4.21 -8.14
CA ALA A 17 15.67 -4.90 -6.89
C ALA A 17 14.20 -5.25 -6.85
N ILE A 18 13.86 -6.29 -6.09
CA ILE A 18 12.49 -6.68 -5.85
C ILE A 18 12.05 -6.01 -4.57
N MET A 19 10.96 -5.25 -4.67
CA MET A 19 10.40 -4.60 -3.49
C MET A 19 9.52 -5.58 -2.75
N PRO A 20 9.62 -5.60 -1.41
CA PRO A 20 8.67 -6.38 -0.63
C PRO A 20 7.24 -5.90 -0.84
N LEU A 21 6.32 -6.82 -0.72
CA LEU A 21 4.90 -6.52 -0.73
C LEU A 21 4.36 -6.59 0.68
N PHE A 22 3.48 -5.67 0.99
CA PHE A 22 2.79 -5.67 2.27
C PHE A 22 1.30 -5.57 2.04
N MET A 23 0.54 -6.19 2.92
CA MET A 23 -0.89 -6.01 2.98
C MET A 23 -1.17 -5.26 4.28
N ASP A 24 -1.78 -4.08 4.18
CA ASP A 24 -2.18 -3.41 5.40
C ASP A 24 -3.68 -3.54 5.57
N GLU A 25 -4.10 -3.49 6.82
CA GLU A 25 -5.49 -3.72 7.18
C GLU A 25 -5.95 -2.62 8.12
N HIS A 26 -7.05 -1.96 7.72
CA HIS A 26 -7.75 -1.00 8.56
C HIS A 26 -9.04 -1.68 9.00
N ARG A 27 -9.19 -1.95 10.30
CA ARG A 27 -10.30 -2.79 10.77
C ARG A 27 -11.57 -2.04 11.04
N LYS A 28 -11.47 -0.74 11.29
CA LYS A 28 -12.68 0.01 11.63
C LYS A 28 -12.53 1.45 11.20
N VAL A 29 -13.00 1.74 10.01
CA VAL A 29 -12.97 3.10 9.47
C VAL A 29 -14.39 3.64 9.53
N ASP A 30 -14.60 4.64 10.39
CA ASP A 30 -15.92 5.25 10.54
C ASP A 30 -16.25 6.04 9.29
N GLY A 31 -17.49 5.90 8.85
CA GLY A 31 -17.96 6.65 7.68
C GLY A 31 -17.34 6.22 6.38
N LEU A 32 -16.92 4.96 6.29
CA LEU A 32 -16.28 4.45 5.07
C LEU A 32 -17.25 4.42 3.91
N THR A 33 -16.86 5.06 2.81
CA THR A 33 -17.62 4.99 1.56
C THR A 33 -16.62 4.75 0.43
N ALA A 34 -17.14 4.31 -0.72
CA ALA A 34 -16.29 4.11 -1.89
C ALA A 34 -15.55 5.41 -2.26
N GLU A 35 -16.24 6.55 -2.17
CA GLU A 35 -15.62 7.83 -2.49
C GLU A 35 -14.54 8.22 -1.50
N ALA A 36 -14.78 7.97 -0.21
CA ALA A 36 -13.82 8.31 0.81
C ALA A 36 -12.53 7.51 0.64
N VAL A 37 -12.66 6.21 0.36
CA VAL A 37 -11.48 5.37 0.20
C VAL A 37 -10.74 5.71 -1.10
N ALA A 38 -11.46 6.03 -2.17
CA ALA A 38 -10.82 6.44 -3.41
C ALA A 38 -10.05 7.75 -3.22
N GLY A 39 -10.62 8.69 -2.46
CA GLY A 39 -9.94 9.94 -2.17
C GLY A 39 -8.69 9.75 -1.32
N ALA A 40 -8.76 8.87 -0.32
CA ALA A 40 -7.61 8.57 0.50
C ALA A 40 -6.50 7.93 -0.34
N HIS A 41 -6.86 6.98 -1.21
CA HIS A 41 -5.88 6.34 -2.08
C HIS A 41 -5.23 7.35 -3.02
N ALA A 42 -6.00 8.28 -3.54
CA ALA A 42 -5.44 9.32 -4.41
C ALA A 42 -4.40 10.16 -3.67
N ARG A 43 -4.65 10.47 -2.41
CA ARG A 43 -3.67 11.22 -1.61
C ARG A 43 -2.42 10.38 -1.31
N ASP A 44 -2.59 9.07 -1.08
CA ASP A 44 -1.44 8.18 -0.93
C ASP A 44 -0.55 8.27 -2.18
N MET A 45 -1.17 8.27 -3.34
CA MET A 45 -0.41 8.29 -4.60
C MET A 45 0.34 9.58 -4.79
N GLU A 46 -0.13 10.69 -4.22
CA GLU A 46 0.57 11.95 -4.30
C GLU A 46 1.80 12.00 -3.39
N ILE A 47 1.76 11.26 -2.28
CA ILE A 47 2.80 11.31 -1.25
C ILE A 47 3.82 10.19 -1.41
N GLN A 48 3.42 9.09 -1.98
CA GLN A 48 4.16 7.82 -1.89
C GLN A 48 5.58 7.87 -2.48
N GLU A 49 5.77 8.65 -3.52
CA GLU A 49 7.04 8.62 -4.26
C GLU A 49 8.22 8.99 -3.40
N LYS A 50 8.07 10.01 -2.56
CA LYS A 50 9.19 10.46 -1.74
C LYS A 50 9.59 9.46 -0.68
N HIS A 51 8.75 8.46 -0.43
CA HIS A 51 9.05 7.41 0.54
C HIS A 51 9.45 6.11 -0.13
N GLY A 52 9.52 6.08 -1.47
CA GLY A 52 9.87 4.89 -2.21
C GLY A 52 8.78 3.83 -2.13
N VAL A 53 7.54 4.24 -2.03
CA VAL A 53 6.39 3.36 -1.79
C VAL A 53 5.46 3.43 -2.99
N ARG A 54 4.80 2.32 -3.27
CA ARG A 54 3.76 2.28 -4.30
C ARG A 54 2.56 1.50 -3.78
N TYR A 55 1.48 2.20 -3.53
CA TYR A 55 0.20 1.57 -3.23
C TYR A 55 -0.40 1.11 -4.54
N LEU A 56 -0.68 -0.20 -4.64
CA LEU A 56 -1.08 -0.83 -5.90
C LEU A 56 -2.58 -0.91 -6.06
N LYS A 57 -3.25 -1.44 -5.07
CA LYS A 57 -4.70 -1.60 -5.11
C LYS A 57 -5.23 -1.79 -3.71
N TYR A 58 -6.52 -1.72 -3.57
CA TYR A 58 -7.16 -1.88 -2.27
C TYR A 58 -8.50 -2.60 -2.45
N TRP A 59 -8.96 -3.15 -1.33
CA TRP A 59 -10.28 -3.77 -1.22
C TRP A 59 -10.95 -3.16 -0.01
N PHE A 60 -12.27 -3.07 -0.04
CA PHE A 60 -12.97 -2.47 1.09
C PHE A 60 -14.35 -3.05 1.25
N ASN A 61 -14.85 -2.97 2.49
CA ASN A 61 -16.18 -3.41 2.87
C ASN A 61 -16.80 -2.27 3.64
N GLU A 62 -17.74 -1.58 3.01
CA GLU A 62 -18.35 -0.39 3.60
C GLU A 62 -19.11 -0.72 4.87
N ARG A 63 -19.82 -1.85 4.87
CA ARG A 63 -20.65 -2.20 6.01
C ARG A 63 -19.82 -2.47 7.25
N GLN A 64 -18.68 -3.14 7.08
CA GLN A 64 -17.81 -3.47 8.20
C GLN A 64 -16.78 -2.39 8.50
N GLY A 65 -16.62 -1.44 7.61
CA GLY A 65 -15.62 -0.39 7.78
C GLY A 65 -14.20 -0.90 7.62
N ARG A 66 -13.99 -1.93 6.79
CA ARG A 66 -12.67 -2.53 6.61
C ARG A 66 -12.06 -2.16 5.28
N VAL A 67 -10.76 -1.90 5.30
CA VAL A 67 -10.00 -1.62 4.08
C VAL A 67 -8.72 -2.42 4.13
N TYR A 68 -8.35 -2.99 2.99
CA TYR A 68 -7.12 -3.74 2.82
C TYR A 68 -6.36 -3.10 1.67
N CYS A 69 -5.12 -2.73 1.89
CA CYS A 69 -4.29 -2.10 0.85
C CYS A 69 -3.10 -2.97 0.56
N LEU A 70 -2.83 -3.16 -0.73
CA LEU A 70 -1.64 -3.87 -1.19
C LEU A 70 -0.60 -2.84 -1.60
N VAL A 71 0.61 -2.97 -1.06
CA VAL A 71 1.61 -1.93 -1.23
C VAL A 71 3.00 -2.53 -1.41
N GLU A 72 3.77 -1.95 -2.31
CA GLU A 72 5.20 -2.21 -2.42
C GLU A 72 5.93 -1.14 -1.63
N ALA A 73 6.80 -1.56 -0.73
CA ALA A 73 7.50 -0.61 0.12
C ALA A 73 8.81 -1.21 0.61
N PRO A 74 9.80 -0.39 0.90
CA PRO A 74 11.04 -0.91 1.47
C PRO A 74 10.84 -1.48 2.87
N SER A 75 9.80 -1.02 3.58
CA SER A 75 9.49 -1.51 4.92
C SER A 75 8.06 -1.18 5.25
N ALA A 76 7.52 -1.85 6.26
CA ALA A 76 6.19 -1.55 6.75
C ALA A 76 6.12 -0.11 7.26
N GLU A 77 7.19 0.36 7.86
CA GLU A 77 7.23 1.73 8.40
C GLU A 77 7.09 2.76 7.28
N ALA A 78 7.75 2.54 6.15
CA ALA A 78 7.65 3.45 5.02
C ALA A 78 6.22 3.52 4.50
N ALA A 79 5.55 2.37 4.42
CA ALA A 79 4.15 2.34 4.00
C ALA A 79 3.27 3.10 4.98
N ALA A 80 3.49 2.88 6.29
CA ALA A 80 2.72 3.57 7.31
C ALA A 80 2.91 5.08 7.23
N GLN A 81 4.12 5.51 6.90
CA GLN A 81 4.42 6.94 6.82
C GLN A 81 3.63 7.62 5.70
N VAL A 82 3.44 6.91 4.57
CA VAL A 82 2.63 7.45 3.48
C VAL A 82 1.20 7.71 3.96
N HIS A 83 0.58 6.72 4.60
CA HIS A 83 -0.78 6.89 5.12
C HIS A 83 -0.85 8.03 6.13
N ARG A 84 0.15 8.12 7.00
CA ARG A 84 0.18 9.15 8.03
C ARG A 84 0.18 10.54 7.43
N GLU A 85 0.99 10.75 6.41
CA GLU A 85 1.11 12.06 5.76
C GLU A 85 -0.06 12.34 4.83
N ALA A 86 -0.56 11.32 4.15
CA ALA A 86 -1.58 11.52 3.14
C ALA A 86 -2.94 11.84 3.76
N HIS A 87 -3.32 11.11 4.78
CA HIS A 87 -4.68 11.26 5.35
C HIS A 87 -4.76 10.93 6.83
N GLY A 88 -3.68 10.46 7.44
CA GLY A 88 -3.65 10.22 8.88
C GLY A 88 -4.22 8.90 9.34
N LEU A 89 -4.78 8.10 8.44
CA LEU A 89 -5.36 6.80 8.82
C LEU A 89 -4.30 5.72 8.68
N VAL A 90 -3.59 5.47 9.76
CA VAL A 90 -2.58 4.44 9.79
C VAL A 90 -3.27 3.09 9.99
N ALA A 91 -2.76 2.08 9.30
CA ALA A 91 -3.35 0.74 9.38
C ALA A 91 -3.21 0.14 10.77
N ASP A 92 -4.17 -0.72 11.12
CA ASP A 92 -4.10 -1.47 12.37
C ASP A 92 -3.02 -2.54 12.29
N ASP A 93 -2.77 -3.06 11.08
CA ASP A 93 -1.80 -4.13 10.90
C ASP A 93 -1.19 -3.99 9.51
N ILE A 94 0.10 -4.27 9.39
CA ILE A 94 0.82 -4.28 8.12
C ILE A 94 1.68 -5.52 8.11
N VAL A 95 1.42 -6.43 7.18
CA VAL A 95 2.05 -7.74 7.14
C VAL A 95 2.72 -7.93 5.78
N GLU A 96 3.96 -8.37 5.81
CA GLU A 96 4.61 -8.72 4.55
C GLU A 96 3.93 -9.95 3.96
N VAL A 97 3.67 -9.90 2.65
CA VAL A 97 2.98 -10.98 1.96
C VAL A 97 3.73 -11.33 0.70
N LYS A 98 3.47 -12.53 0.22
CA LYS A 98 3.97 -12.97 -1.07
C LYS A 98 2.78 -13.37 -1.92
N GLU A 99 2.87 -13.04 -3.17
CA GLU A 99 1.79 -13.35 -4.10
C GLU A 99 1.86 -14.80 -4.51
N GLY A 100 0.73 -15.49 -4.45
CA GLY A 100 0.62 -16.85 -4.94
C GLY A 100 -0.42 -16.91 -6.03
N ALA A 101 -0.39 -17.99 -6.83
CA ALA A 101 -1.34 -18.13 -7.92
C ALA A 101 -1.98 -19.52 -7.90
#